data_cf2e7c4237dbc6815eecc6d84f928355
#
_entry.id   cf2e7c4237dbc6815eecc6d84f928355
#
_cell.length_a   1.000
_cell.length_b   1.000
_cell.length_c   1.000
_cell.angle_alpha   90.00
_cell.angle_beta   90.00
_cell.angle_gamma   90.00
#
_symmetry.space_group_name_H-M   'P 1'
#
loop_
_entity.id
_entity.type
_entity.pdbx_description
1 polymer ?
#
loop_
_entity_poly.entity_id
_entity_poly.type
_entity_poly.pdbx_seq_one_letter_code
_entity_poly.pdbx_strand_id
1 'polypeptide(L)'
;MSSKKWVLVFLVTVFVLAALLAGLNLAADPFGAFGDRLLHWFSYDETNNPRVAKLSYLEQHHGEYDSYILGCSSTSSFPVDGFNELYDASFYNLIMYGADMRDCEKIADYLIGHYEVKNLVLNVYLDNGLEYDEESDRLTKNLHYKEDPDTSALSFYTRYLFADPRYALAKLKALRTDTILPQTFDVFDEQTGCYDKRVRDAEPIGAMDSYLERYPVFTDYPHQSLSLPYTDACMQSVAAIKARCEAAGVNLVVVAGPVYAEYLQNYQAEDVAQFYQALAAVTPYWDFSSSSVSCEPRYFYDGTHFRNNVGEMMCARIAGRTDLWMPDDFGTYVTADTPASYFTDVLQPTALTDSAISTRVPILMYHHLAEDVTNDEMVSPEQFEAQIRALTEAGYAGISFDELQAYVCLLYTSPSPRDM
;
A
#
# COMPACT_ATOMS: atom_id res chain seq x y z
N MET A 1 14.86 49.66 -32.92
CA MET A 1 15.79 49.11 -31.92
C MET A 1 16.96 48.48 -32.71
N SER A 2 18.23 48.65 -32.34
CA SER A 2 19.30 47.95 -33.06
C SER A 2 19.17 46.43 -32.81
N SER A 3 19.60 45.60 -33.77
CA SER A 3 19.50 44.13 -33.63
C SER A 3 20.18 43.60 -32.36
N LYS A 4 21.28 44.23 -31.93
CA LYS A 4 21.95 43.87 -30.65
C LYS A 4 21.09 44.18 -29.44
N LYS A 5 20.38 45.30 -29.39
CA LYS A 5 19.45 45.64 -28.30
C LYS A 5 18.25 44.68 -28.29
N TRP A 6 17.75 44.31 -29.46
CA TRP A 6 16.66 43.34 -29.56
C TRP A 6 17.07 41.98 -29.03
N VAL A 7 18.24 41.47 -29.44
CA VAL A 7 18.78 40.19 -28.92
C VAL A 7 18.97 40.23 -27.41
N LEU A 8 19.54 41.31 -26.89
CA LEU A 8 19.73 41.47 -25.44
C LEU A 8 18.40 41.46 -24.70
N VAL A 9 17.40 42.21 -25.15
CA VAL A 9 16.06 42.24 -24.53
C VAL A 9 15.41 40.84 -24.59
N PHE A 10 15.51 40.15 -25.74
CA PHE A 10 15.00 38.79 -25.86
C PHE A 10 15.67 37.84 -24.87
N LEU A 11 17.00 37.81 -24.77
CA LEU A 11 17.73 36.97 -23.84
C LEU A 11 17.40 37.26 -22.38
N VAL A 12 17.30 38.56 -22.02
CA VAL A 12 16.90 38.99 -20.67
C VAL A 12 15.48 38.53 -20.37
N THR A 13 14.56 38.68 -21.32
CA THR A 13 13.17 38.23 -21.13
C THR A 13 13.10 36.71 -20.94
N VAL A 14 13.79 35.92 -21.77
CA VAL A 14 13.85 34.46 -21.64
C VAL A 14 14.44 34.06 -20.27
N PHE A 15 15.53 34.71 -19.87
CA PHE A 15 16.16 34.46 -18.58
C PHE A 15 15.21 34.76 -17.41
N VAL A 16 14.52 35.92 -17.46
CA VAL A 16 13.54 36.28 -16.40
C VAL A 16 12.40 35.30 -16.34
N LEU A 17 11.84 34.89 -17.49
CA LEU A 17 10.75 33.87 -17.51
C LEU A 17 11.23 32.51 -16.99
N ALA A 18 12.43 32.08 -17.38
CA ALA A 18 13.02 30.86 -16.88
C ALA A 18 13.26 30.91 -15.35
N ALA A 19 13.78 32.06 -14.85
CA ALA A 19 14.00 32.27 -13.43
C ALA A 19 12.69 32.28 -12.62
N LEU A 20 11.61 32.88 -13.17
CA LEU A 20 10.30 32.88 -12.55
C LEU A 20 9.70 31.45 -12.50
N LEU A 21 9.83 30.69 -13.59
CA LEU A 21 9.38 29.30 -13.64
C LEU A 21 10.14 28.43 -12.62
N ALA A 22 11.47 28.51 -12.65
CA ALA A 22 12.30 27.77 -11.70
C ALA A 22 12.01 28.17 -10.24
N GLY A 23 11.82 29.48 -9.98
CA GLY A 23 11.47 29.98 -8.65
C GLY A 23 10.09 29.48 -8.19
N LEU A 24 9.11 29.44 -9.07
CA LEU A 24 7.78 28.88 -8.78
C LEU A 24 7.86 27.39 -8.43
N ASN A 25 8.52 26.59 -9.28
CA ASN A 25 8.64 25.15 -9.07
C ASN A 25 9.49 24.82 -7.83
N LEU A 26 10.55 25.59 -7.56
CA LEU A 26 11.35 25.44 -6.34
C LEU A 26 10.52 25.75 -5.08
N ALA A 27 9.73 26.83 -5.12
CA ALA A 27 8.96 27.28 -3.96
C ALA A 27 7.75 26.38 -3.66
N ALA A 28 7.05 25.94 -4.70
CA ALA A 28 5.89 25.05 -4.56
C ALA A 28 6.29 23.59 -4.38
N ASP A 29 7.40 23.18 -4.96
CA ASP A 29 7.93 21.80 -4.96
C ASP A 29 6.85 20.73 -5.15
N PRO A 30 6.17 20.68 -6.31
CA PRO A 30 5.02 19.79 -6.51
C PRO A 30 5.40 18.30 -6.58
N PHE A 31 6.69 17.98 -6.63
CA PHE A 31 7.21 16.62 -6.67
C PHE A 31 8.01 16.23 -5.41
N GLY A 32 8.14 17.14 -4.44
CA GLY A 32 8.98 16.91 -3.27
C GLY A 32 10.49 16.79 -3.58
N ALA A 33 10.91 17.15 -4.81
CA ALA A 33 12.29 16.99 -5.28
C ALA A 33 13.31 17.89 -4.55
N PHE A 34 12.84 18.95 -3.91
CA PHE A 34 13.64 19.90 -3.13
C PHE A 34 13.40 19.75 -1.62
N GLY A 35 12.69 18.70 -1.19
CA GLY A 35 12.38 18.39 0.19
C GLY A 35 11.23 19.17 0.78
N ASP A 36 10.37 19.75 -0.04
CA ASP A 36 9.14 20.49 0.32
C ASP A 36 9.28 21.47 1.50
N ARG A 37 10.41 22.16 1.57
CA ARG A 37 10.87 22.94 2.73
C ARG A 37 10.02 24.16 3.06
N LEU A 38 9.28 24.69 2.09
CA LEU A 38 8.54 25.95 2.26
C LEU A 38 7.07 25.72 2.60
N LEU A 39 6.46 24.69 2.06
CA LEU A 39 5.03 24.46 2.18
C LEU A 39 4.68 23.27 3.07
N HIS A 40 5.59 22.33 3.30
CA HIS A 40 5.40 21.14 4.14
C HIS A 40 4.07 20.42 3.85
N TRP A 41 3.83 20.09 2.57
CA TRP A 41 2.52 19.65 2.11
C TRP A 41 2.44 18.16 1.75
N PHE A 42 3.41 17.46 2.13
CA PHE A 42 3.60 16.07 1.78
C PHE A 42 2.45 15.17 2.21
N SER A 43 1.83 15.51 3.36
CA SER A 43 0.80 14.70 4.02
C SER A 43 -0.62 14.95 3.52
N TYR A 44 -0.87 15.92 2.64
CA TYR A 44 -2.23 16.37 2.35
C TYR A 44 -2.80 15.92 1.02
N ASP A 45 -1.98 15.38 0.14
CA ASP A 45 -2.42 14.96 -1.17
C ASP A 45 -1.42 13.97 -1.78
N GLU A 46 -1.84 13.34 -2.83
CA GLU A 46 -0.97 12.55 -3.69
C GLU A 46 0.19 13.41 -4.18
N THR A 47 1.40 13.07 -3.78
CA THR A 47 2.54 13.70 -4.42
C THR A 47 2.67 13.21 -5.86
N ASN A 48 2.99 14.09 -6.77
CA ASN A 48 3.14 13.74 -8.19
C ASN A 48 4.25 12.71 -8.46
N ASN A 49 5.22 12.57 -7.54
CA ASN A 49 6.22 11.51 -7.59
C ASN A 49 6.63 11.07 -6.17
N PRO A 50 5.96 10.06 -5.60
CA PRO A 50 6.27 9.56 -4.27
C PRO A 50 7.69 8.98 -4.16
N ARG A 51 8.29 8.44 -5.23
CA ARG A 51 9.65 7.91 -5.24
C ARG A 51 10.66 8.99 -4.86
N VAL A 52 10.54 10.15 -5.51
CA VAL A 52 11.42 11.30 -5.27
C VAL A 52 11.12 11.95 -3.92
N ALA A 53 9.85 12.17 -3.61
CA ALA A 53 9.43 12.86 -2.42
C ALA A 53 9.84 12.09 -1.14
N LYS A 54 9.61 10.78 -1.11
CA LYS A 54 9.95 9.93 0.04
C LYS A 54 11.45 9.85 0.29
N LEU A 55 12.26 9.72 -0.77
CA LEU A 55 13.70 9.75 -0.56
C LEU A 55 14.19 11.13 -0.09
N SER A 56 13.66 12.21 -0.66
CA SER A 56 14.00 13.56 -0.21
C SER A 56 13.66 13.79 1.28
N TYR A 57 12.60 13.18 1.77
CA TYR A 57 12.25 13.14 3.18
C TYR A 57 13.25 12.31 4.00
N LEU A 58 13.52 11.08 3.58
CA LEU A 58 14.45 10.19 4.26
C LEU A 58 15.87 10.76 4.36
N GLU A 59 16.34 11.52 3.36
CA GLU A 59 17.61 12.20 3.43
C GLU A 59 17.76 13.14 4.64
N GLN A 60 16.66 13.60 5.18
CA GLN A 60 16.63 14.49 6.34
C GLN A 60 16.29 13.74 7.65
N HIS A 61 15.62 12.58 7.54
CA HIS A 61 15.03 11.86 8.66
C HIS A 61 15.51 10.41 8.79
N HIS A 62 16.46 9.95 7.98
CA HIS A 62 16.90 8.55 7.95
C HIS A 62 17.33 7.99 9.30
N GLY A 63 17.80 8.82 10.22
CA GLY A 63 18.15 8.40 11.58
C GLY A 63 16.97 7.99 12.47
N GLU A 64 15.74 8.21 12.00
CA GLU A 64 14.52 7.82 12.70
C GLU A 64 14.06 6.41 12.31
N TYR A 65 14.62 5.85 11.22
CA TYR A 65 14.24 4.56 10.65
C TYR A 65 15.44 3.63 10.51
N ASP A 66 15.19 2.35 10.75
CA ASP A 66 16.19 1.29 10.59
C ASP A 66 15.70 0.12 9.73
N SER A 67 14.49 0.24 9.20
CA SER A 67 13.85 -0.83 8.43
C SER A 67 12.94 -0.24 7.34
N TYR A 68 12.78 -0.94 6.22
CA TYR A 68 12.09 -0.39 5.06
C TYR A 68 11.18 -1.43 4.40
N ILE A 69 10.07 -0.94 3.81
CA ILE A 69 9.17 -1.74 2.99
C ILE A 69 9.29 -1.25 1.54
N LEU A 70 9.59 -2.17 0.62
CA LEU A 70 9.73 -1.89 -0.82
C LEU A 70 8.70 -2.66 -1.64
N GLY A 71 8.24 -2.05 -2.71
CA GLY A 71 7.35 -2.66 -3.68
C GLY A 71 6.60 -1.63 -4.51
N CYS A 72 5.73 -2.11 -5.40
CA CYS A 72 4.86 -1.27 -6.22
C CYS A 72 3.62 -0.80 -5.44
N SER A 73 2.63 -0.22 -6.13
CA SER A 73 1.40 0.30 -5.53
C SER A 73 0.61 -0.72 -4.70
N SER A 74 0.69 -2.01 -5.01
CA SER A 74 0.07 -3.10 -4.22
C SER A 74 0.61 -3.19 -2.78
N THR A 75 1.77 -2.58 -2.50
CA THR A 75 2.37 -2.51 -1.15
C THR A 75 1.76 -1.41 -0.27
N SER A 76 0.81 -0.63 -0.79
CA SER A 76 0.21 0.52 -0.10
C SER A 76 -0.49 0.17 1.22
N SER A 77 -0.95 -1.06 1.36
CA SER A 77 -1.66 -1.56 2.54
C SER A 77 -0.78 -2.39 3.48
N PHE A 78 0.54 -2.35 3.32
CA PHE A 78 1.47 -2.96 4.27
C PHE A 78 1.57 -2.07 5.53
N PRO A 79 1.15 -2.55 6.72
CA PRO A 79 1.08 -1.74 7.93
C PRO A 79 2.46 -1.56 8.54
N VAL A 80 2.95 -0.32 8.59
CA VAL A 80 4.24 0.01 9.25
C VAL A 80 4.21 -0.37 10.72
N ASP A 81 3.13 -0.05 11.44
CA ASP A 81 3.00 -0.34 12.87
C ASP A 81 3.04 -1.85 13.15
N GLY A 82 2.38 -2.66 12.32
CA GLY A 82 2.42 -4.12 12.46
C GLY A 82 3.83 -4.69 12.27
N PHE A 83 4.59 -4.16 11.32
CA PHE A 83 5.98 -4.58 11.11
C PHE A 83 6.91 -4.02 12.18
N ASN A 84 6.66 -2.82 12.71
CA ASN A 84 7.40 -2.27 13.85
C ASN A 84 7.28 -3.17 15.07
N GLU A 85 6.05 -3.59 15.41
CA GLU A 85 5.79 -4.52 16.51
C GLU A 85 6.45 -5.88 16.27
N LEU A 86 6.30 -6.44 15.06
CA LEU A 86 6.79 -7.77 14.72
C LEU A 86 8.32 -7.89 14.81
N TYR A 87 9.06 -6.85 14.43
CA TYR A 87 10.52 -6.89 14.33
C TYR A 87 11.24 -6.03 15.37
N ASP A 88 10.51 -5.37 16.28
CA ASP A 88 11.06 -4.39 17.22
C ASP A 88 11.96 -3.37 16.49
N ALA A 89 11.38 -2.68 15.50
CA ALA A 89 12.07 -1.85 14.53
C ALA A 89 11.31 -0.57 14.23
N SER A 90 11.92 0.33 13.45
CA SER A 90 11.31 1.54 12.94
C SER A 90 11.25 1.47 11.42
N PHE A 91 10.10 1.07 10.89
CA PHE A 91 9.90 0.93 9.45
C PHE A 91 9.47 2.22 8.79
N TYR A 92 9.89 2.40 7.53
CA TYR A 92 9.35 3.39 6.60
C TYR A 92 8.88 2.69 5.32
N ASN A 93 7.69 3.04 4.84
CA ASN A 93 7.13 2.45 3.62
C ASN A 93 7.54 3.27 2.39
N LEU A 94 8.43 2.71 1.59
CA LEU A 94 8.92 3.27 0.32
C LEU A 94 8.12 2.77 -0.88
N ILE A 95 6.83 2.56 -0.74
CA ILE A 95 5.97 2.21 -1.87
C ILE A 95 6.17 3.16 -3.05
N MET A 96 6.16 2.61 -4.24
CA MET A 96 6.32 3.31 -5.51
C MET A 96 5.24 2.91 -6.51
N TYR A 97 4.57 3.88 -7.11
CA TYR A 97 3.61 3.59 -8.18
C TYR A 97 4.31 2.99 -9.40
N GLY A 98 3.77 1.86 -9.90
CA GLY A 98 4.27 1.19 -11.11
C GLY A 98 5.77 0.86 -11.04
N ALA A 99 6.31 0.55 -9.86
CA ALA A 99 7.69 0.12 -9.74
C ALA A 99 7.87 -1.29 -10.26
N ASP A 100 8.93 -1.48 -11.02
CA ASP A 100 9.44 -2.81 -11.32
C ASP A 100 10.50 -3.26 -10.28
N MET A 101 10.95 -4.49 -10.39
CA MET A 101 11.90 -5.02 -9.41
C MET A 101 13.31 -4.41 -9.53
N ARG A 102 13.67 -3.83 -10.68
CA ARG A 102 14.93 -3.08 -10.85
C ARG A 102 14.93 -1.77 -10.07
N ASP A 103 13.76 -1.12 -9.99
CA ASP A 103 13.59 0.06 -9.13
C ASP A 103 13.81 -0.31 -7.67
N CYS A 104 13.22 -1.43 -7.22
CA CYS A 104 13.42 -1.94 -5.87
C CYS A 104 14.90 -2.29 -5.60
N GLU A 105 15.61 -2.87 -6.58
CA GLU A 105 17.03 -3.19 -6.50
C GLU A 105 17.88 -1.92 -6.29
N LYS A 106 17.68 -0.90 -7.12
CA LYS A 106 18.39 0.39 -7.00
C LYS A 106 18.19 1.05 -5.64
N ILE A 107 16.95 1.02 -5.14
CA ILE A 107 16.62 1.59 -3.83
C ILE A 107 17.22 0.77 -2.70
N ALA A 108 17.13 -0.56 -2.75
CA ALA A 108 17.75 -1.43 -1.76
C ALA A 108 19.28 -1.22 -1.69
N ASP A 109 19.93 -1.11 -2.84
CA ASP A 109 21.36 -0.81 -2.91
C ASP A 109 21.71 0.54 -2.28
N TYR A 110 20.88 1.57 -2.55
CA TYR A 110 21.08 2.88 -1.97
C TYR A 110 20.92 2.85 -0.44
N LEU A 111 19.80 2.30 0.05
CA LEU A 111 19.52 2.23 1.49
C LEU A 111 20.62 1.50 2.25
N ILE A 112 20.97 0.29 1.80
CA ILE A 112 21.98 -0.55 2.47
C ILE A 112 23.38 0.06 2.36
N GLY A 113 23.63 0.83 1.28
CA GLY A 113 24.92 1.50 1.07
C GLY A 113 25.12 2.76 1.90
N HIS A 114 24.05 3.40 2.38
CA HIS A 114 24.10 4.72 3.00
C HIS A 114 23.50 4.80 4.40
N TYR A 115 22.63 3.85 4.77
CA TYR A 115 21.95 3.83 6.07
C TYR A 115 22.22 2.55 6.83
N GLU A 116 21.96 2.56 8.14
CA GLU A 116 21.95 1.35 8.96
C GLU A 116 20.59 0.66 8.77
N VAL A 117 20.57 -0.44 8.01
CA VAL A 117 19.34 -1.18 7.72
C VAL A 117 19.33 -2.49 8.50
N LYS A 118 18.28 -2.71 9.30
CA LYS A 118 18.05 -3.97 10.02
C LYS A 118 17.19 -4.93 9.23
N ASN A 119 16.04 -4.44 8.72
CA ASN A 119 15.08 -5.26 8.01
C ASN A 119 14.68 -4.62 6.68
N LEU A 120 14.46 -5.46 5.69
CA LEU A 120 13.90 -5.10 4.41
C LEU A 120 12.72 -6.03 4.09
N VAL A 121 11.51 -5.47 4.00
CA VAL A 121 10.33 -6.19 3.51
C VAL A 121 10.19 -5.89 2.02
N LEU A 122 10.17 -6.92 1.20
CA LEU A 122 10.08 -6.80 -0.26
C LEU A 122 8.81 -7.47 -0.74
N ASN A 123 7.88 -6.70 -1.31
CA ASN A 123 6.71 -7.25 -1.99
C ASN A 123 7.05 -7.54 -3.45
N VAL A 124 7.08 -8.81 -3.81
CA VAL A 124 7.25 -9.27 -5.19
C VAL A 124 5.86 -9.50 -5.78
N TYR A 125 5.46 -8.61 -6.67
CA TYR A 125 4.13 -8.61 -7.25
C TYR A 125 4.15 -9.23 -8.66
N LEU A 126 3.08 -9.92 -9.03
CA LEU A 126 3.00 -10.67 -10.30
C LEU A 126 3.30 -9.82 -11.54
N ASP A 127 2.79 -8.57 -11.57
CA ASP A 127 3.02 -7.65 -12.68
C ASP A 127 4.49 -7.27 -12.87
N ASN A 128 5.35 -7.55 -11.90
CA ASN A 128 6.79 -7.40 -12.09
C ASN A 128 7.37 -8.36 -13.13
N GLY A 129 6.64 -9.44 -13.46
CA GLY A 129 6.95 -10.34 -14.56
C GLY A 129 6.32 -9.94 -15.90
N LEU A 130 5.34 -9.04 -15.89
CA LEU A 130 4.59 -8.63 -17.08
C LEU A 130 5.29 -7.52 -17.86
N GLU A 131 5.73 -6.46 -17.18
CA GLU A 131 6.24 -5.25 -17.81
C GLU A 131 7.51 -4.74 -17.14
N TYR A 132 8.38 -4.17 -17.95
CA TYR A 132 9.38 -3.20 -17.56
C TYR A 132 9.03 -1.87 -18.22
N ASP A 133 8.77 -0.86 -17.40
CA ASP A 133 8.39 0.46 -17.90
C ASP A 133 9.65 1.24 -18.35
N GLU A 134 10.05 1.03 -19.61
CA GLU A 134 11.22 1.71 -20.20
C GLU A 134 10.93 3.16 -20.62
N GLU A 135 9.65 3.50 -20.84
CA GLU A 135 9.19 4.81 -21.32
C GLU A 135 8.35 5.60 -20.29
N SER A 136 8.58 5.40 -19.02
CA SER A 136 7.81 6.08 -17.97
C SER A 136 7.88 7.61 -18.09
N ASP A 137 6.80 8.28 -17.72
CA ASP A 137 6.80 9.74 -17.52
C ASP A 137 7.91 10.12 -16.55
N ARG A 138 8.93 10.74 -17.12
CA ARG A 138 10.16 11.06 -16.40
C ARG A 138 10.00 12.08 -15.26
N LEU A 139 8.83 12.63 -15.04
CA LEU A 139 8.55 13.50 -13.91
C LEU A 139 7.86 12.73 -12.76
N THR A 140 6.95 11.82 -13.09
CA THR A 140 6.09 11.15 -12.11
C THR A 140 6.60 9.79 -11.66
N LYS A 141 7.46 9.14 -12.47
CA LYS A 141 7.97 7.79 -12.18
C LYS A 141 9.51 7.69 -12.05
N ASN A 142 10.24 8.78 -12.17
CA ASN A 142 11.68 8.76 -11.94
C ASN A 142 12.04 8.38 -10.52
N LEU A 143 13.14 7.67 -10.38
CA LEU A 143 13.86 7.58 -9.11
C LEU A 143 14.59 8.91 -8.82
N HIS A 144 14.92 9.10 -7.57
CA HIS A 144 15.82 10.19 -7.19
C HIS A 144 17.25 9.90 -7.71
N TYR A 145 17.99 10.93 -8.13
CA TYR A 145 19.32 10.76 -8.72
C TYR A 145 20.33 10.06 -7.82
N LYS A 146 20.09 10.01 -6.54
CA LYS A 146 20.95 9.31 -5.59
C LYS A 146 20.77 7.78 -5.65
N GLU A 147 19.58 7.33 -6.01
CA GLU A 147 19.23 5.92 -6.19
C GLU A 147 19.50 5.45 -7.62
N ASP A 148 19.50 6.39 -8.57
CA ASP A 148 19.70 6.08 -9.99
C ASP A 148 21.08 6.56 -10.47
N PRO A 149 22.07 5.66 -10.60
CA PRO A 149 23.42 6.01 -11.01
C PRO A 149 23.50 6.59 -12.43
N ASP A 150 22.48 6.38 -13.24
CA ASP A 150 22.43 6.88 -14.62
C ASP A 150 21.93 8.33 -14.71
N THR A 151 21.40 8.88 -13.63
CA THR A 151 20.87 10.23 -13.56
C THR A 151 21.80 11.16 -12.76
N SER A 152 22.36 12.18 -13.42
CA SER A 152 23.15 13.20 -12.72
C SER A 152 22.28 14.17 -11.92
N ALA A 153 22.80 14.68 -10.78
CA ALA A 153 22.12 15.70 -9.98
C ALA A 153 21.68 16.92 -10.80
N LEU A 154 22.55 17.38 -11.73
CA LEU A 154 22.23 18.53 -12.60
C LEU A 154 21.01 18.22 -13.50
N SER A 155 21.00 17.06 -14.13
CA SER A 155 19.87 16.63 -14.97
C SER A 155 18.59 16.50 -14.16
N PHE A 156 18.67 15.88 -12.98
CA PHE A 156 17.57 15.72 -12.05
C PHE A 156 16.94 17.06 -11.65
N TYR A 157 17.72 17.96 -11.00
CA TYR A 157 17.19 19.23 -10.54
C TYR A 157 16.73 20.14 -11.66
N THR A 158 17.43 20.14 -12.81
CA THR A 158 17.00 20.94 -13.98
C THR A 158 15.61 20.50 -14.47
N ARG A 159 15.35 19.21 -14.49
CA ARG A 159 14.06 18.65 -14.90
C ARG A 159 12.92 19.16 -14.02
N TYR A 160 13.08 19.13 -12.70
CA TYR A 160 12.07 19.59 -11.76
C TYR A 160 11.94 21.12 -11.69
N LEU A 161 13.04 21.85 -11.80
CA LEU A 161 13.01 23.32 -11.87
C LEU A 161 12.23 23.85 -13.07
N PHE A 162 12.29 23.16 -14.20
CA PHE A 162 11.63 23.54 -15.44
C PHE A 162 10.44 22.67 -15.81
N ALA A 163 9.88 21.96 -14.83
CA ALA A 163 8.63 21.21 -14.99
C ALA A 163 7.46 22.15 -15.35
N ASP A 164 6.40 21.58 -15.93
CA ASP A 164 5.19 22.31 -16.27
C ASP A 164 4.66 23.08 -15.04
N PRO A 165 4.46 24.39 -15.11
CA PRO A 165 3.99 25.18 -13.98
C PRO A 165 2.58 24.79 -13.48
N ARG A 166 1.83 24.04 -14.28
CA ARG A 166 0.50 23.53 -13.87
C ARG A 166 0.59 22.68 -12.62
N TYR A 167 1.64 21.89 -12.42
CA TYR A 167 1.85 21.11 -11.20
C TYR A 167 2.00 22.00 -9.96
N ALA A 168 2.85 23.02 -10.05
CA ALA A 168 3.03 23.98 -8.97
C ALA A 168 1.75 24.77 -8.65
N LEU A 169 1.04 25.21 -9.70
CA LEU A 169 -0.24 25.93 -9.54
C LEU A 169 -1.35 25.04 -8.96
N ALA A 170 -1.39 23.75 -9.31
CA ALA A 170 -2.32 22.79 -8.74
C ALA A 170 -2.09 22.64 -7.23
N LYS A 171 -0.84 22.44 -6.80
CA LYS A 171 -0.46 22.37 -5.39
C LYS A 171 -0.87 23.64 -4.63
N LEU A 172 -0.52 24.82 -5.14
CA LEU A 172 -0.88 26.11 -4.54
C LEU A 172 -2.41 26.32 -4.47
N LYS A 173 -3.16 25.81 -5.45
CA LYS A 173 -4.62 25.87 -5.43
C LYS A 173 -5.17 24.95 -4.34
N ALA A 174 -4.68 23.73 -4.22
CA ALA A 174 -5.11 22.77 -3.20
C ALA A 174 -4.86 23.33 -1.79
N LEU A 175 -3.68 23.88 -1.53
CA LEU A 175 -3.35 24.55 -0.25
C LEU A 175 -4.31 25.70 0.08
N ARG A 176 -4.75 26.45 -0.92
CA ARG A 176 -5.67 27.56 -0.70
C ARG A 176 -7.10 27.11 -0.39
N THR A 177 -7.50 25.98 -0.90
CA THR A 177 -8.86 25.46 -0.73
C THR A 177 -9.02 24.71 0.59
N ASP A 178 -7.94 24.55 1.36
CA ASP A 178 -7.92 23.84 2.63
C ASP A 178 -8.56 22.45 2.53
N THR A 179 -8.31 21.79 1.41
CA THR A 179 -8.85 20.45 1.15
C THR A 179 -8.00 19.44 1.89
N ILE A 180 -8.15 19.39 3.20
CA ILE A 180 -7.42 18.48 4.12
C ILE A 180 -7.81 17.02 3.88
N LEU A 181 -9.02 16.79 3.37
CA LEU A 181 -9.46 15.46 2.95
C LEU A 181 -9.56 15.47 1.43
N PRO A 182 -8.57 14.96 0.73
CA PRO A 182 -8.66 14.87 -0.71
C PRO A 182 -9.83 13.96 -1.08
N GLN A 183 -10.54 14.38 -2.11
CA GLN A 183 -11.53 13.51 -2.75
C GLN A 183 -10.84 12.36 -3.51
N THR A 184 -9.52 12.39 -3.57
CA THR A 184 -8.65 11.35 -4.11
C THR A 184 -8.30 10.34 -3.02
N PHE A 185 -8.10 9.12 -3.43
CA PHE A 185 -7.99 7.97 -2.54
C PHE A 185 -6.64 7.85 -1.82
N ASP A 186 -5.64 8.60 -2.19
CA ASP A 186 -4.27 8.36 -1.80
C ASP A 186 -3.66 9.62 -1.19
N VAL A 187 -3.84 9.76 0.10
CA VAL A 187 -3.02 10.65 0.94
C VAL A 187 -1.97 9.79 1.59
N PHE A 188 -0.73 10.20 1.58
CA PHE A 188 0.23 9.46 2.35
C PHE A 188 0.78 10.26 3.53
N ASP A 189 1.05 9.53 4.58
CA ASP A 189 1.64 10.05 5.79
C ASP A 189 3.15 10.24 5.58
N GLU A 190 3.65 11.42 5.89
CA GLU A 190 5.05 11.76 5.71
C GLU A 190 5.98 10.92 6.58
N GLN A 191 5.56 10.63 7.82
CA GLN A 191 6.40 9.97 8.81
C GLN A 191 6.48 8.45 8.60
N THR A 192 5.40 7.85 8.16
CA THR A 192 5.35 6.40 7.92
C THR A 192 5.59 6.01 6.47
N GLY A 193 5.40 6.95 5.54
CA GLY A 193 5.36 6.68 4.11
C GLY A 193 4.13 5.87 3.66
N CYS A 194 3.23 5.53 4.57
CA CYS A 194 2.00 4.78 4.28
C CYS A 194 0.94 5.66 3.63
N TYR A 195 0.09 5.04 2.80
CA TYR A 195 -1.08 5.71 2.26
C TYR A 195 -2.24 5.66 3.25
N ASP A 196 -2.83 6.83 3.50
CA ASP A 196 -4.05 6.94 4.28
C ASP A 196 -5.24 6.53 3.40
N LYS A 197 -5.79 5.37 3.68
CA LYS A 197 -6.94 4.80 2.95
C LYS A 197 -8.27 5.03 3.66
N ARG A 198 -8.32 5.86 4.73
CA ARG A 198 -9.54 6.04 5.54
C ARG A 198 -10.76 6.42 4.72
N VAL A 199 -10.61 7.21 3.67
CA VAL A 199 -11.73 7.58 2.78
C VAL A 199 -12.28 6.37 2.03
N ARG A 200 -11.41 5.51 1.50
CA ARG A 200 -11.81 4.27 0.83
C ARG A 200 -12.32 3.21 1.81
N ASP A 201 -11.74 3.13 2.99
CA ASP A 201 -12.13 2.18 4.02
C ASP A 201 -13.48 2.55 4.68
N ALA A 202 -13.85 3.83 4.69
CA ALA A 202 -15.16 4.30 5.15
C ALA A 202 -16.31 3.96 4.19
N GLU A 203 -16.04 3.35 3.04
CA GLU A 203 -17.06 3.00 2.08
C GLU A 203 -17.94 1.86 2.55
N PRO A 204 -19.29 1.94 2.38
CA PRO A 204 -20.18 0.85 2.74
C PRO A 204 -19.97 -0.39 1.87
N ILE A 205 -19.48 -1.48 2.46
CA ILE A 205 -19.20 -2.74 1.79
C ILE A 205 -20.14 -3.89 2.21
N GLY A 206 -21.11 -3.61 3.11
CA GLY A 206 -21.97 -4.65 3.70
C GLY A 206 -22.95 -5.30 2.72
N ALA A 207 -23.43 -4.56 1.70
CA ALA A 207 -24.35 -5.08 0.71
C ALA A 207 -23.60 -5.38 -0.61
N MET A 208 -23.32 -6.66 -0.86
CA MET A 208 -22.51 -7.10 -2.00
C MET A 208 -23.04 -6.61 -3.33
N ASP A 209 -24.33 -6.78 -3.60
CA ASP A 209 -24.93 -6.37 -4.87
C ASP A 209 -24.70 -4.87 -5.15
N SER A 210 -24.97 -4.04 -4.14
CA SER A 210 -24.76 -2.58 -4.25
C SER A 210 -23.28 -2.21 -4.33
N TYR A 211 -22.40 -3.01 -3.74
CA TYR A 211 -20.96 -2.81 -3.82
C TYR A 211 -20.45 -3.12 -5.23
N LEU A 212 -20.83 -4.25 -5.81
CA LEU A 212 -20.45 -4.65 -7.16
C LEU A 212 -21.05 -3.73 -8.23
N GLU A 213 -22.26 -3.21 -8.02
CA GLU A 213 -22.86 -2.18 -8.90
C GLU A 213 -22.01 -0.89 -8.95
N ARG A 214 -21.46 -0.47 -7.81
CA ARG A 214 -20.59 0.71 -7.72
C ARG A 214 -19.18 0.47 -8.24
N TYR A 215 -18.69 -0.77 -8.13
CA TYR A 215 -17.34 -1.18 -8.51
C TYR A 215 -17.35 -2.30 -9.54
N PRO A 216 -17.72 -2.01 -10.78
CA PRO A 216 -17.77 -3.01 -11.85
C PRO A 216 -16.38 -3.60 -12.16
N VAL A 217 -15.31 -2.99 -11.65
CA VAL A 217 -13.95 -3.52 -11.70
C VAL A 217 -13.82 -4.93 -11.13
N PHE A 218 -14.72 -5.39 -10.28
CA PHE A 218 -14.73 -6.74 -9.74
C PHE A 218 -15.51 -7.78 -10.57
N THR A 219 -16.27 -7.33 -11.56
CA THR A 219 -17.14 -8.19 -12.36
C THR A 219 -16.86 -8.14 -13.86
N ASP A 220 -16.12 -7.15 -14.31
CA ASP A 220 -15.83 -6.92 -15.73
C ASP A 220 -14.32 -7.00 -16.00
N TYR A 221 -13.74 -8.18 -15.78
CA TYR A 221 -12.35 -8.43 -16.13
C TYR A 221 -12.20 -8.97 -17.54
N PRO A 222 -11.38 -8.33 -18.36
CA PRO A 222 -11.05 -8.89 -19.68
C PRO A 222 -10.09 -10.07 -19.50
N HIS A 223 -10.50 -11.27 -19.76
CA HIS A 223 -9.62 -12.45 -19.79
C HIS A 223 -8.64 -12.36 -20.97
N GLN A 224 -7.45 -11.78 -20.73
CA GLN A 224 -6.51 -11.41 -21.79
C GLN A 224 -5.46 -12.49 -22.11
N SER A 225 -5.30 -13.48 -21.25
CA SER A 225 -4.27 -14.54 -21.39
C SER A 225 -2.84 -13.96 -21.54
N LEU A 226 -2.49 -13.04 -20.65
CA LEU A 226 -1.20 -12.38 -20.62
C LEU A 226 -0.10 -13.35 -20.22
N SER A 227 1.06 -13.25 -20.86
CA SER A 227 2.28 -13.95 -20.44
C SER A 227 3.15 -13.08 -19.52
N LEU A 228 4.11 -13.69 -18.85
CA LEU A 228 5.05 -13.04 -17.94
C LEU A 228 6.50 -13.08 -18.50
N PRO A 229 6.78 -12.35 -19.59
CA PRO A 229 8.05 -12.47 -20.31
C PRO A 229 9.27 -11.95 -19.52
N TYR A 230 9.05 -11.17 -18.48
CA TYR A 230 10.12 -10.57 -17.67
C TYR A 230 10.36 -11.28 -16.33
N THR A 231 9.80 -12.49 -16.15
CA THR A 231 10.00 -13.30 -14.94
C THR A 231 11.49 -13.47 -14.60
N ASP A 232 12.33 -13.85 -15.55
CA ASP A 232 13.77 -14.05 -15.32
C ASP A 232 14.46 -12.76 -14.86
N ALA A 233 14.13 -11.63 -15.47
CA ALA A 233 14.72 -10.35 -15.10
C ALA A 233 14.24 -9.89 -13.71
N CYS A 234 12.97 -10.09 -13.37
CA CYS A 234 12.45 -9.88 -12.02
C CYS A 234 13.22 -10.73 -11.00
N MET A 235 13.40 -12.03 -11.26
CA MET A 235 14.11 -12.94 -10.35
C MET A 235 15.59 -12.58 -10.21
N GLN A 236 16.25 -12.06 -11.25
CA GLN A 236 17.62 -11.55 -11.17
C GLN A 236 17.73 -10.38 -10.19
N SER A 237 16.81 -9.41 -10.24
CA SER A 237 16.77 -8.29 -9.30
C SER A 237 16.46 -8.75 -7.87
N VAL A 238 15.54 -9.70 -7.68
CA VAL A 238 15.28 -10.29 -6.35
C VAL A 238 16.53 -10.97 -5.78
N ALA A 239 17.26 -11.74 -6.63
CA ALA A 239 18.50 -12.40 -6.24
C ALA A 239 19.61 -11.39 -5.88
N ALA A 240 19.71 -10.27 -6.59
CA ALA A 240 20.65 -9.20 -6.31
C ALA A 240 20.33 -8.53 -4.96
N ILE A 241 19.05 -8.18 -4.70
CA ILE A 241 18.60 -7.64 -3.41
C ILE A 241 18.93 -8.61 -2.26
N LYS A 242 18.61 -9.90 -2.44
CA LYS A 242 18.95 -10.93 -1.44
C LYS A 242 20.45 -10.98 -1.14
N ALA A 243 21.28 -11.07 -2.18
CA ALA A 243 22.73 -11.11 -2.01
C ALA A 243 23.25 -9.85 -1.29
N ARG A 244 22.69 -8.69 -1.60
CA ARG A 244 23.03 -7.43 -0.95
C ARG A 244 22.65 -7.42 0.54
N CYS A 245 21.45 -7.90 0.87
CA CYS A 245 20.99 -8.04 2.25
C CYS A 245 21.88 -9.01 3.03
N GLU A 246 22.18 -10.20 2.47
CA GLU A 246 23.06 -11.19 3.10
C GLU A 246 24.45 -10.64 3.37
N ALA A 247 25.03 -9.92 2.42
CA ALA A 247 26.37 -9.33 2.56
C ALA A 247 26.42 -8.24 3.65
N ALA A 248 25.31 -7.55 3.89
CA ALA A 248 25.20 -6.48 4.87
C ALA A 248 24.62 -6.95 6.24
N GLY A 249 24.18 -8.20 6.34
CA GLY A 249 23.53 -8.73 7.54
C GLY A 249 22.12 -8.19 7.76
N VAL A 250 21.43 -7.74 6.68
CA VAL A 250 20.06 -7.25 6.69
C VAL A 250 19.09 -8.43 6.65
N ASN A 251 18.09 -8.42 7.51
CA ASN A 251 17.00 -9.41 7.48
C ASN A 251 16.07 -9.09 6.32
N LEU A 252 16.05 -9.96 5.30
CA LEU A 252 15.16 -9.84 4.14
C LEU A 252 13.90 -10.68 4.36
N VAL A 253 12.74 -10.05 4.28
CA VAL A 253 11.42 -10.68 4.31
C VAL A 253 10.76 -10.47 2.96
N VAL A 254 10.61 -11.56 2.20
CA VAL A 254 9.95 -11.50 0.88
C VAL A 254 8.49 -11.93 1.02
N VAL A 255 7.61 -11.17 0.40
CA VAL A 255 6.16 -11.38 0.43
C VAL A 255 5.63 -11.33 -1.01
N ALA A 256 4.74 -12.24 -1.35
CA ALA A 256 3.87 -12.13 -2.51
C ALA A 256 2.48 -11.72 -2.02
N GLY A 257 2.11 -10.46 -2.21
CA GLY A 257 0.85 -9.90 -1.70
C GLY A 257 -0.38 -10.46 -2.40
N PRO A 258 -1.58 -10.33 -1.76
CA PRO A 258 -2.84 -10.83 -2.30
C PRO A 258 -3.21 -10.20 -3.65
N VAL A 259 -3.77 -11.03 -4.53
CA VAL A 259 -4.31 -10.64 -5.83
C VAL A 259 -5.76 -11.11 -5.89
N TYR A 260 -6.65 -10.29 -6.46
CA TYR A 260 -8.04 -10.71 -6.65
C TYR A 260 -8.14 -11.86 -7.65
N ALA A 261 -8.94 -12.89 -7.35
CA ALA A 261 -8.95 -14.14 -8.09
C ALA A 261 -9.26 -13.96 -9.59
N GLU A 262 -10.25 -13.10 -9.91
CA GLU A 262 -10.59 -12.81 -11.32
C GLU A 262 -9.46 -12.07 -12.05
N TYR A 263 -8.67 -11.27 -11.34
CA TYR A 263 -7.50 -10.62 -11.93
C TYR A 263 -6.42 -11.64 -12.32
N LEU A 264 -6.20 -12.67 -11.51
CA LEU A 264 -5.26 -13.75 -11.83
C LEU A 264 -5.62 -14.48 -13.13
N GLN A 265 -6.90 -14.57 -13.47
CA GLN A 265 -7.36 -15.21 -14.71
C GLN A 265 -6.99 -14.42 -15.99
N ASN A 266 -6.48 -13.19 -15.86
CA ASN A 266 -5.93 -12.46 -17.00
C ASN A 266 -4.60 -13.04 -17.50
N TYR A 267 -3.94 -13.83 -16.70
CA TYR A 267 -2.63 -14.41 -17.01
C TYR A 267 -2.73 -15.88 -17.43
N GLN A 268 -1.74 -16.33 -18.17
CA GLN A 268 -1.57 -17.75 -18.43
C GLN A 268 -1.20 -18.46 -17.12
N ALA A 269 -1.99 -19.45 -16.72
CA ALA A 269 -1.82 -20.13 -15.44
C ALA A 269 -0.42 -20.78 -15.30
N GLU A 270 0.14 -21.26 -16.40
CA GLU A 270 1.48 -21.84 -16.43
C GLU A 270 2.56 -20.80 -16.12
N ASP A 271 2.43 -19.59 -16.66
CA ASP A 271 3.38 -18.49 -16.42
C ASP A 271 3.30 -18.02 -14.97
N VAL A 272 2.10 -17.92 -14.40
CA VAL A 272 1.91 -17.57 -12.98
C VAL A 272 2.55 -18.61 -12.07
N ALA A 273 2.30 -19.90 -12.33
CA ALA A 273 2.91 -20.97 -11.57
C ALA A 273 4.44 -20.96 -11.68
N GLN A 274 4.98 -20.72 -12.88
CA GLN A 274 6.42 -20.58 -13.11
C GLN A 274 7.01 -19.39 -12.38
N PHE A 275 6.31 -18.24 -12.35
CA PHE A 275 6.75 -17.04 -11.66
C PHE A 275 6.96 -17.31 -10.16
N TYR A 276 5.95 -17.86 -9.48
CA TYR A 276 6.04 -18.14 -8.05
C TYR A 276 7.01 -19.29 -7.73
N GLN A 277 7.11 -20.28 -8.60
CA GLN A 277 8.12 -21.33 -8.47
C GLN A 277 9.54 -20.78 -8.64
N ALA A 278 9.76 -19.86 -9.59
CA ALA A 278 11.05 -19.21 -9.79
C ALA A 278 11.42 -18.34 -8.57
N LEU A 279 10.43 -17.63 -7.98
CA LEU A 279 10.65 -16.90 -6.75
C LEU A 279 11.08 -17.81 -5.59
N ALA A 280 10.42 -18.97 -5.42
CA ALA A 280 10.77 -19.97 -4.43
C ALA A 280 12.22 -20.51 -4.60
N ALA A 281 12.67 -20.63 -5.83
CA ALA A 281 14.03 -21.06 -6.14
C ALA A 281 15.08 -20.00 -5.77
N VAL A 282 14.73 -18.72 -5.82
CA VAL A 282 15.63 -17.60 -5.45
C VAL A 282 15.66 -17.41 -3.92
N THR A 283 14.50 -17.39 -3.27
CA THR A 283 14.41 -17.07 -1.85
C THR A 283 13.13 -17.65 -1.24
N PRO A 284 13.14 -18.06 0.03
CA PRO A 284 11.88 -18.31 0.75
C PRO A 284 11.05 -17.04 0.80
N TYR A 285 9.71 -17.19 0.76
CA TYR A 285 8.79 -16.06 0.84
C TYR A 285 7.46 -16.45 1.49
N TRP A 286 6.73 -15.46 1.98
CA TRP A 286 5.35 -15.60 2.38
C TRP A 286 4.44 -15.40 1.17
N ASP A 287 3.70 -16.42 0.82
CA ASP A 287 2.74 -16.40 -0.29
C ASP A 287 1.33 -16.10 0.21
N PHE A 288 0.83 -14.92 -0.12
CA PHE A 288 -0.53 -14.49 0.08
C PHE A 288 -1.26 -14.28 -1.25
N SER A 289 -0.60 -14.58 -2.37
CA SER A 289 -1.05 -14.19 -3.71
C SER A 289 -2.43 -14.72 -4.08
N SER A 290 -2.79 -15.90 -3.57
CA SER A 290 -4.09 -16.49 -3.84
C SER A 290 -4.57 -17.33 -2.66
N SER A 291 -5.81 -17.10 -2.24
CA SER A 291 -6.48 -17.78 -1.14
C SER A 291 -7.98 -17.53 -1.21
N SER A 292 -8.75 -18.03 -0.24
CA SER A 292 -10.16 -17.67 -0.09
C SER A 292 -10.40 -16.16 0.08
N VAL A 293 -9.43 -15.41 0.64
CA VAL A 293 -9.44 -13.94 0.69
C VAL A 293 -9.46 -13.34 -0.72
N SER A 294 -8.74 -13.93 -1.67
CA SER A 294 -8.69 -13.48 -3.06
C SER A 294 -10.04 -13.55 -3.79
N CYS A 295 -10.96 -14.38 -3.31
CA CYS A 295 -12.29 -14.52 -3.89
C CYS A 295 -13.31 -13.50 -3.38
N GLU A 296 -12.96 -12.67 -2.40
CA GLU A 296 -13.88 -11.75 -1.75
C GLU A 296 -13.59 -10.29 -2.17
N PRO A 297 -14.41 -9.66 -3.02
CA PRO A 297 -14.19 -8.30 -3.53
C PRO A 297 -14.02 -7.25 -2.43
N ARG A 298 -14.65 -7.46 -1.25
CA ARG A 298 -14.61 -6.50 -0.15
C ARG A 298 -13.26 -6.40 0.55
N TYR A 299 -12.35 -7.32 0.28
CA TYR A 299 -10.96 -7.23 0.73
C TYR A 299 -10.07 -6.39 -0.21
N PHE A 300 -10.64 -5.92 -1.32
CA PHE A 300 -9.89 -5.22 -2.34
C PHE A 300 -10.50 -3.85 -2.65
N TYR A 301 -9.67 -2.94 -3.12
CA TYR A 301 -10.09 -1.68 -3.73
C TYR A 301 -10.31 -1.85 -5.26
N ASP A 302 -9.56 -2.76 -5.85
CA ASP A 302 -9.62 -3.19 -7.25
C ASP A 302 -8.91 -4.55 -7.39
N GLY A 303 -8.63 -5.03 -8.59
CA GLY A 303 -8.03 -6.35 -8.80
C GLY A 303 -6.62 -6.54 -8.25
N THR A 304 -5.92 -5.45 -7.95
CA THR A 304 -4.49 -5.45 -7.59
C THR A 304 -4.19 -4.83 -6.23
N HIS A 305 -5.13 -4.08 -5.68
CA HIS A 305 -4.93 -3.36 -4.43
C HIS A 305 -5.88 -3.89 -3.35
N PHE A 306 -5.32 -4.57 -2.38
CA PHE A 306 -6.04 -5.05 -1.20
C PHE A 306 -6.16 -3.96 -0.13
N ARG A 307 -7.15 -4.12 0.77
CA ARG A 307 -7.42 -3.16 1.85
C ARG A 307 -6.42 -3.27 3.00
N ASN A 308 -6.34 -2.23 3.82
CA ASN A 308 -5.41 -2.15 4.95
C ASN A 308 -5.59 -3.30 5.95
N ASN A 309 -6.82 -3.72 6.25
CA ASN A 309 -7.09 -4.86 7.11
C ASN A 309 -6.48 -6.18 6.61
N VAL A 310 -6.35 -6.37 5.29
CA VAL A 310 -5.67 -7.54 4.72
C VAL A 310 -4.17 -7.47 4.99
N GLY A 311 -3.58 -6.28 4.91
CA GLY A 311 -2.18 -6.07 5.32
C GLY A 311 -1.94 -6.42 6.79
N GLU A 312 -2.87 -6.08 7.69
CA GLU A 312 -2.82 -6.46 9.11
C GLU A 312 -2.92 -7.99 9.29
N MET A 313 -3.80 -8.65 8.53
CA MET A 313 -3.88 -10.12 8.50
C MET A 313 -2.57 -10.75 8.05
N MET A 314 -1.89 -10.16 7.04
CA MET A 314 -0.58 -10.63 6.59
C MET A 314 0.46 -10.54 7.71
N CYS A 315 0.57 -9.40 8.38
CA CYS A 315 1.44 -9.23 9.54
C CYS A 315 1.13 -10.23 10.65
N ALA A 316 -0.14 -10.43 10.99
CA ALA A 316 -0.58 -11.37 11.99
C ALA A 316 -0.20 -12.82 11.62
N ARG A 317 -0.34 -13.20 10.35
CA ARG A 317 0.08 -14.52 9.85
C ARG A 317 1.60 -14.72 9.95
N ILE A 318 2.37 -13.73 9.55
CA ILE A 318 3.84 -13.76 9.63
C ILE A 318 4.29 -13.85 11.10
N ALA A 319 3.61 -13.13 11.99
CA ALA A 319 3.88 -13.14 13.43
C ALA A 319 3.38 -14.42 14.15
N GLY A 320 2.63 -15.28 13.48
CA GLY A 320 2.00 -16.45 14.10
C GLY A 320 0.93 -16.11 15.14
N ARG A 321 0.32 -14.92 15.04
CA ARG A 321 -0.76 -14.47 15.94
C ARG A 321 -2.03 -15.28 15.71
N THR A 322 -2.76 -15.54 16.80
CA THR A 322 -4.02 -16.30 16.79
C THR A 322 -5.20 -15.50 17.34
N ASP A 323 -4.96 -14.26 17.72
CA ASP A 323 -5.97 -13.34 18.23
C ASP A 323 -6.76 -12.62 17.11
N LEU A 324 -6.21 -12.64 15.88
CA LEU A 324 -6.91 -12.16 14.69
C LEU A 324 -7.33 -13.37 13.85
N TRP A 325 -8.63 -13.45 13.58
CA TRP A 325 -9.13 -14.50 12.72
C TRP A 325 -8.71 -14.25 11.25
N MET A 326 -8.29 -15.30 10.58
CA MET A 326 -8.01 -15.33 9.15
C MET A 326 -8.22 -16.76 8.62
N PRO A 327 -8.56 -16.93 7.33
CA PRO A 327 -8.70 -18.26 6.74
C PRO A 327 -7.41 -19.07 6.87
N ASP A 328 -7.55 -20.39 7.02
CA ASP A 328 -6.40 -21.30 7.14
C ASP A 328 -5.51 -21.29 5.90
N ASP A 329 -6.09 -21.06 4.73
CA ASP A 329 -5.41 -20.97 3.44
C ASP A 329 -4.77 -19.61 3.18
N PHE A 330 -4.95 -18.62 4.06
CA PHE A 330 -4.37 -17.29 3.91
C PHE A 330 -2.94 -17.24 4.44
N GLY A 331 -1.98 -17.22 3.51
CA GLY A 331 -0.56 -17.08 3.79
C GLY A 331 0.15 -18.39 4.11
N THR A 332 0.99 -18.81 3.18
CA THR A 332 1.85 -19.98 3.26
C THR A 332 3.31 -19.57 3.18
N TYR A 333 4.15 -20.15 4.04
CA TYR A 333 5.60 -19.96 3.92
C TYR A 333 6.15 -20.93 2.87
N VAL A 334 6.60 -20.40 1.75
CA VAL A 334 7.05 -21.14 0.57
C VAL A 334 8.57 -21.16 0.51
N THR A 335 9.13 -22.30 0.14
CA THR A 335 10.59 -22.53 -0.01
C THR A 335 10.89 -23.27 -1.30
N ALA A 336 12.16 -23.43 -1.62
CA ALA A 336 12.61 -24.24 -2.77
C ALA A 336 12.17 -25.73 -2.70
N ASP A 337 11.85 -26.22 -1.51
CA ASP A 337 11.39 -27.60 -1.29
C ASP A 337 9.87 -27.75 -1.41
N THR A 338 9.12 -26.65 -1.63
CA THR A 338 7.67 -26.67 -1.80
C THR A 338 7.32 -27.47 -3.06
N PRO A 339 6.39 -28.44 -2.96
CA PRO A 339 6.00 -29.28 -4.10
C PRO A 339 5.49 -28.46 -5.29
N ALA A 340 5.83 -28.84 -6.51
CA ALA A 340 5.38 -28.15 -7.73
C ALA A 340 3.85 -28.06 -7.88
N SER A 341 3.11 -29.04 -7.31
CA SER A 341 1.63 -29.01 -7.29
C SER A 341 1.09 -27.80 -6.52
N TYR A 342 1.78 -27.33 -5.50
CA TYR A 342 1.38 -26.13 -4.77
C TYR A 342 1.14 -24.92 -5.69
N PHE A 343 2.06 -24.68 -6.62
CA PHE A 343 2.01 -23.51 -7.52
C PHE A 343 0.89 -23.59 -8.55
N THR A 344 0.37 -24.78 -8.83
CA THR A 344 -0.81 -24.98 -9.69
C THR A 344 -2.12 -24.98 -8.92
N ASP A 345 -2.12 -25.52 -7.70
CA ASP A 345 -3.31 -25.66 -6.86
C ASP A 345 -3.74 -24.30 -6.28
N VAL A 346 -2.76 -23.45 -5.90
CA VAL A 346 -3.02 -22.11 -5.35
C VAL A 346 -3.71 -21.16 -6.33
N LEU A 347 -3.64 -21.42 -7.63
CA LEU A 347 -4.31 -20.61 -8.65
C LEU A 347 -5.82 -20.85 -8.76
N GLN A 348 -6.36 -21.79 -7.98
CA GLN A 348 -7.79 -22.10 -7.94
C GLN A 348 -8.33 -21.97 -6.51
N PRO A 349 -8.34 -20.78 -5.92
CA PRO A 349 -8.82 -20.59 -4.57
C PRO A 349 -10.32 -20.89 -4.49
N THR A 350 -10.72 -21.48 -3.39
CA THR A 350 -12.14 -21.74 -3.11
C THR A 350 -12.70 -20.58 -2.28
N ALA A 351 -13.80 -20.00 -2.74
CA ALA A 351 -14.48 -18.94 -2.00
C ALA A 351 -14.92 -19.42 -0.60
N LEU A 352 -14.88 -18.50 0.35
CA LEU A 352 -15.45 -18.75 1.68
C LEU A 352 -16.93 -19.09 1.56
N THR A 353 -17.38 -20.08 2.32
CA THR A 353 -18.80 -20.45 2.32
C THR A 353 -19.62 -19.49 3.18
N ASP A 354 -20.85 -19.20 2.78
CA ASP A 354 -21.76 -18.31 3.52
C ASP A 354 -21.97 -18.71 4.99
N SER A 355 -21.78 -19.99 5.33
CA SER A 355 -21.90 -20.48 6.70
C SER A 355 -20.80 -19.97 7.65
N ALA A 356 -19.70 -19.47 7.11
CA ALA A 356 -18.62 -18.86 7.90
C ALA A 356 -18.88 -17.37 8.19
N ILE A 357 -19.99 -16.80 7.70
CA ILE A 357 -20.21 -15.35 7.68
C ILE A 357 -21.47 -15.00 8.45
N SER A 358 -21.35 -14.30 9.58
CA SER A 358 -22.49 -13.65 10.23
C SER A 358 -22.60 -12.21 9.73
N THR A 359 -23.68 -11.92 8.98
CA THR A 359 -23.96 -10.57 8.45
C THR A 359 -24.73 -9.70 9.44
N ARG A 360 -25.00 -10.17 10.66
CA ARG A 360 -25.82 -9.47 11.64
C ARG A 360 -25.04 -9.21 12.91
N VAL A 361 -24.72 -7.95 13.14
CA VAL A 361 -24.18 -7.48 14.41
C VAL A 361 -25.27 -6.70 15.14
N PRO A 362 -25.79 -7.19 16.29
CA PRO A 362 -26.77 -6.43 17.06
C PRO A 362 -26.09 -5.23 17.71
N ILE A 363 -26.61 -4.05 17.44
CA ILE A 363 -26.17 -2.79 18.07
C ILE A 363 -27.27 -2.38 19.05
N LEU A 364 -26.94 -2.31 20.32
CA LEU A 364 -27.83 -1.86 21.37
C LEU A 364 -27.50 -0.41 21.73
N MET A 365 -28.50 0.42 21.74
CA MET A 365 -28.35 1.82 22.09
C MET A 365 -28.97 2.10 23.46
N TYR A 366 -28.15 2.61 24.39
CA TYR A 366 -28.58 3.07 25.70
C TYR A 366 -28.38 4.59 25.74
N HIS A 367 -29.49 5.32 25.91
CA HIS A 367 -29.43 6.79 25.93
C HIS A 367 -28.99 7.32 27.31
N HIS A 368 -29.52 6.77 28.39
CA HIS A 368 -29.22 7.24 29.73
C HIS A 368 -29.37 6.13 30.79
N LEU A 369 -28.37 6.04 31.66
CA LEU A 369 -28.41 5.16 32.83
C LEU A 369 -28.71 6.04 34.06
N ALA A 370 -29.80 5.76 34.76
CA ALA A 370 -30.22 6.52 35.94
C ALA A 370 -30.88 5.61 36.97
N GLU A 371 -30.67 5.91 38.26
CA GLU A 371 -31.36 5.21 39.37
C GLU A 371 -32.90 5.41 39.29
N ASP A 372 -33.34 6.61 38.97
CA ASP A 372 -34.72 6.94 38.78
C ASP A 372 -35.09 6.97 37.31
N VAL A 373 -35.74 5.92 36.84
CA VAL A 373 -36.23 5.80 35.47
C VAL A 373 -37.52 6.56 35.31
N THR A 374 -37.48 7.65 34.56
CA THR A 374 -38.64 8.57 34.40
C THR A 374 -39.25 8.56 32.99
N ASN A 375 -38.60 7.92 32.04
CA ASN A 375 -39.09 7.80 30.66
C ASN A 375 -38.45 6.56 29.97
N ASP A 376 -38.90 6.26 28.75
CA ASP A 376 -38.50 5.08 27.97
C ASP A 376 -37.05 5.16 27.43
N GLU A 377 -36.39 6.30 27.55
CA GLU A 377 -35.00 6.49 27.14
C GLU A 377 -34.00 6.18 28.26
N MET A 378 -34.52 5.92 29.48
CA MET A 378 -33.71 5.64 30.66
C MET A 378 -33.75 4.16 31.00
N VAL A 379 -32.62 3.66 31.47
CA VAL A 379 -32.48 2.30 32.00
C VAL A 379 -31.81 2.36 33.37
N SER A 380 -32.32 1.62 34.35
CA SER A 380 -31.64 1.57 35.63
C SER A 380 -30.36 0.74 35.55
N PRO A 381 -29.36 0.99 36.43
CA PRO A 381 -28.15 0.16 36.50
C PRO A 381 -28.45 -1.34 36.65
N GLU A 382 -29.45 -1.69 37.44
CA GLU A 382 -29.89 -3.05 37.66
C GLU A 382 -30.46 -3.71 36.35
N GLN A 383 -31.28 -2.94 35.66
CA GLN A 383 -31.83 -3.40 34.37
C GLN A 383 -30.74 -3.54 33.32
N PHE A 384 -29.81 -2.59 33.26
CA PHE A 384 -28.65 -2.68 32.36
C PHE A 384 -27.80 -3.91 32.67
N GLU A 385 -27.45 -4.13 33.94
CA GLU A 385 -26.68 -5.32 34.33
C GLU A 385 -27.42 -6.63 33.95
N ALA A 386 -28.74 -6.69 34.21
CA ALA A 386 -29.53 -7.86 33.86
C ALA A 386 -29.55 -8.12 32.34
N GLN A 387 -29.64 -7.05 31.52
CA GLN A 387 -29.61 -7.16 30.06
C GLN A 387 -28.24 -7.62 29.55
N ILE A 388 -27.14 -7.02 30.06
CA ILE A 388 -25.80 -7.44 29.69
C ILE A 388 -25.54 -8.89 30.11
N ARG A 389 -25.99 -9.31 31.30
CA ARG A 389 -25.88 -10.70 31.75
C ARG A 389 -26.62 -11.65 30.83
N ALA A 390 -27.87 -11.33 30.46
CA ALA A 390 -28.67 -12.16 29.57
C ALA A 390 -28.01 -12.30 28.18
N LEU A 391 -27.38 -11.20 27.66
CA LEU A 391 -26.64 -11.26 26.42
C LEU A 391 -25.39 -12.14 26.54
N THR A 392 -24.64 -12.03 27.64
CA THR A 392 -23.47 -12.87 27.90
C THR A 392 -23.84 -14.35 28.02
N GLU A 393 -24.93 -14.64 28.73
CA GLU A 393 -25.47 -16.02 28.88
C GLU A 393 -25.96 -16.57 27.52
N ALA A 394 -26.42 -15.71 26.62
CA ALA A 394 -26.80 -16.06 25.25
C ALA A 394 -25.59 -16.18 24.29
N GLY A 395 -24.36 -15.96 24.80
CA GLY A 395 -23.13 -16.10 24.03
C GLY A 395 -22.71 -14.85 23.24
N TYR A 396 -23.29 -13.68 23.53
CA TYR A 396 -22.83 -12.42 22.93
C TYR A 396 -21.67 -11.86 23.73
N ALA A 397 -20.69 -11.28 23.03
CA ALA A 397 -19.61 -10.50 23.60
C ALA A 397 -19.76 -9.02 23.19
N GLY A 398 -19.46 -8.11 24.12
CA GLY A 398 -19.38 -6.69 23.81
C GLY A 398 -18.06 -6.42 23.07
N ILE A 399 -18.14 -5.64 22.00
CA ILE A 399 -17.00 -5.18 21.22
C ILE A 399 -16.99 -3.66 21.13
N SER A 400 -15.80 -3.09 20.97
CA SER A 400 -15.61 -1.67 20.69
C SER A 400 -15.99 -1.32 19.24
N PHE A 401 -16.09 -0.05 18.90
CA PHE A 401 -16.27 0.39 17.52
C PHE A 401 -15.05 0.04 16.64
N ASP A 402 -13.86 0.03 17.20
CA ASP A 402 -12.65 -0.37 16.46
C ASP A 402 -12.69 -1.88 16.16
N GLU A 403 -13.08 -2.69 17.13
CA GLU A 403 -13.32 -4.12 16.92
C GLU A 403 -14.50 -4.37 15.97
N LEU A 404 -15.55 -3.56 16.04
CA LEU A 404 -16.65 -3.61 15.08
C LEU A 404 -16.16 -3.22 13.68
N GLN A 405 -15.35 -2.20 13.55
CA GLN A 405 -14.74 -1.81 12.28
C GLN A 405 -13.84 -2.91 11.75
N ALA A 406 -12.96 -3.47 12.57
CA ALA A 406 -12.16 -4.63 12.23
C ALA A 406 -13.06 -5.82 11.85
N TYR A 407 -14.11 -6.09 12.61
CA TYR A 407 -15.10 -7.12 12.29
C TYR A 407 -15.85 -6.80 10.99
N VAL A 408 -16.29 -5.59 10.73
CA VAL A 408 -16.97 -5.18 9.49
C VAL A 408 -16.01 -5.16 8.30
N CYS A 409 -14.78 -4.79 8.50
CA CYS A 409 -13.72 -4.87 7.51
C CYS A 409 -13.23 -6.32 7.29
N LEU A 410 -13.32 -7.17 8.33
CA LEU A 410 -13.02 -8.61 8.34
C LEU A 410 -14.30 -9.45 8.24
N LEU A 411 -15.44 -8.85 7.94
CA LEU A 411 -16.81 -9.32 8.23
C LEU A 411 -17.21 -10.64 7.62
N TYR A 412 -16.31 -11.22 6.89
CA TYR A 412 -16.57 -12.50 6.28
C TYR A 412 -15.82 -13.64 6.94
N THR A 413 -15.23 -13.37 8.10
CA THR A 413 -14.21 -14.28 8.62
C THR A 413 -14.20 -14.46 10.12
N SER A 414 -15.04 -13.74 10.88
CA SER A 414 -15.10 -14.00 12.32
C SER A 414 -16.14 -15.07 12.62
N PRO A 415 -15.79 -16.12 13.37
CA PRO A 415 -16.79 -17.05 13.91
C PRO A 415 -17.81 -16.25 14.72
N SER A 416 -19.06 -16.68 14.66
CA SER A 416 -20.12 -16.17 15.53
C SER A 416 -19.60 -16.13 16.98
N PRO A 417 -19.92 -15.11 17.78
CA PRO A 417 -19.63 -15.13 19.22
C PRO A 417 -20.08 -16.40 19.94
N ARG A 418 -20.93 -17.21 19.31
CA ARG A 418 -21.33 -18.55 19.81
C ARG A 418 -20.28 -19.62 19.59
N ASP A 419 -19.32 -19.39 18.71
CA ASP A 419 -18.28 -20.37 18.36
C ASP A 419 -16.97 -20.09 19.10
N MET A 420 -16.90 -18.97 19.83
CA MET A 420 -15.85 -18.64 20.77
C MET A 420 -16.23 -18.99 22.21
#